data_76c3ca0f74b578973266e00c4060f002
#
_entry.id   76c3ca0f74b578973266e00c4060f002
#
_cell.length_a   1.000
_cell.length_b   1.000
_cell.length_c   1.000
_cell.angle_alpha   90.00
_cell.angle_beta   90.00
_cell.angle_gamma   90.00
#
_symmetry.space_group_name_H-M   'P 1'
#
loop_
_entity.id
_entity.type
_entity.pdbx_description
1 polymer ?
#
loop_
_entity_poly.entity_id
_entity_poly.type
_entity_poly.pdbx_seq_one_letter_code
_entity_poly.pdbx_strand_id
1 'polypeptide(L)'
;MIRPATRDDIPKIVSCNLAAKTDSELVGYGPPFDRRIFANEDRLRSNWQSENHAEGGLVYVFEEDGLVLAYAQIRVDPDALELDNIDVAGKYQRMGIGKGMVNFIESLAKNLGKKYVTLGTSRSARTGKPWKSYDFWIGLGYVVDGEMQTDVGKENGFTEIRFRKRIS
;
A
#
# COMPACT_ATOMS: atom_id res chain seq x y z
N MET A 1 -7.23 16.18 1.35
CA MET A 1 -6.45 16.34 2.61
C MET A 1 -6.04 14.94 3.13
N ILE A 2 -4.78 14.80 3.58
CA ILE A 2 -4.31 13.55 4.20
C ILE A 2 -4.44 13.68 5.71
N ARG A 3 -5.01 12.68 6.34
CA ARG A 3 -5.21 12.61 7.80
C ARG A 3 -5.11 11.18 8.32
N PRO A 4 -4.87 10.98 9.63
CA PRO A 4 -5.03 9.67 10.25
C PRO A 4 -6.43 9.12 9.98
N ALA A 5 -6.53 7.82 9.69
CA ALA A 5 -7.81 7.14 9.56
C ALA A 5 -8.44 6.93 10.93
N THR A 6 -9.76 6.90 10.97
CA THR A 6 -10.52 6.51 12.16
C THR A 6 -11.25 5.19 11.91
N ARG A 7 -11.77 4.58 12.96
CA ARG A 7 -12.57 3.36 12.84
C ARG A 7 -13.81 3.56 11.96
N ASP A 8 -14.34 4.78 11.92
CA ASP A 8 -15.50 5.13 11.09
C ASP A 8 -15.17 5.22 9.59
N ASP A 9 -13.87 5.29 9.25
CA ASP A 9 -13.43 5.25 7.87
C ASP A 9 -13.38 3.83 7.27
N ILE A 10 -13.52 2.79 8.08
CA ILE A 10 -13.38 1.39 7.64
C ILE A 10 -14.22 1.07 6.41
N PRO A 11 -15.54 1.35 6.34
CA PRO A 11 -16.33 1.08 5.15
C PRO A 11 -15.82 1.82 3.91
N LYS A 12 -15.36 3.07 4.09
CA LYS A 12 -14.82 3.90 3.02
C LYS A 12 -13.46 3.37 2.51
N ILE A 13 -12.60 2.90 3.41
CA ILE A 13 -11.33 2.26 3.08
C ILE A 13 -11.55 0.97 2.29
N VAL A 14 -12.46 0.13 2.73
CA VAL A 14 -12.82 -1.11 2.03
C VAL A 14 -13.36 -0.79 0.63
N SER A 15 -14.25 0.17 0.51
CA SER A 15 -14.76 0.63 -0.79
C SER A 15 -13.64 1.15 -1.69
N CYS A 16 -12.70 1.94 -1.14
CA CYS A 16 -11.54 2.44 -1.87
C CYS A 16 -10.64 1.29 -2.36
N ASN A 17 -10.34 0.31 -1.50
CA ASN A 17 -9.55 -0.86 -1.88
C ASN A 17 -10.20 -1.65 -3.03
N LEU A 18 -11.49 -1.92 -2.93
CA LEU A 18 -12.23 -2.63 -3.98
C LEU A 18 -12.24 -1.86 -5.31
N ALA A 19 -12.38 -0.54 -5.25
CA ALA A 19 -12.36 0.34 -6.43
C ALA A 19 -10.93 0.55 -6.99
N ALA A 20 -9.89 0.27 -6.23
CA ALA A 20 -8.50 0.41 -6.67
C ALA A 20 -8.01 -0.78 -7.51
N LYS A 21 -8.74 -1.91 -7.52
CA LYS A 21 -8.35 -3.10 -8.28
C LYS A 21 -8.18 -2.72 -9.76
N THR A 22 -6.98 -2.92 -10.27
CA THR A 22 -6.72 -2.87 -11.70
C THR A 22 -6.69 -4.30 -12.22
N ASP A 23 -7.53 -4.60 -13.18
CA ASP A 23 -7.73 -5.94 -13.71
C ASP A 23 -6.44 -6.62 -14.16
N SER A 24 -5.50 -5.84 -14.67
CA SER A 24 -4.26 -6.38 -15.23
C SER A 24 -3.24 -6.87 -14.18
N GLU A 25 -3.32 -6.41 -12.93
CA GLU A 25 -2.42 -6.87 -11.87
C GLU A 25 -2.98 -8.10 -11.15
N LEU A 26 -4.30 -8.23 -11.12
CA LEU A 26 -4.99 -9.24 -10.33
C LEU A 26 -5.62 -10.36 -11.15
N VAL A 27 -5.70 -10.21 -12.46
CA VAL A 27 -6.23 -11.26 -13.35
C VAL A 27 -5.34 -12.50 -13.29
N GLY A 28 -5.96 -13.62 -12.90
CA GLY A 28 -5.28 -14.91 -12.78
C GLY A 28 -4.67 -15.21 -11.41
N TYR A 29 -4.66 -14.23 -10.51
CA TYR A 29 -4.34 -14.47 -9.09
C TYR A 29 -5.65 -14.76 -8.36
N GLY A 30 -5.93 -15.91 -7.98
CA GLY A 30 -7.20 -16.30 -7.37
C GLY A 30 -7.50 -15.72 -5.98
N PRO A 31 -8.27 -16.43 -5.16
CA PRO A 31 -8.86 -16.00 -3.90
C PRO A 31 -7.97 -15.28 -2.87
N PRO A 32 -6.65 -15.50 -2.77
CA PRO A 32 -5.83 -14.78 -1.78
C PRO A 32 -5.85 -13.26 -1.95
N PHE A 33 -5.98 -12.76 -3.18
CA PHE A 33 -6.09 -11.32 -3.43
C PHE A 33 -7.46 -10.76 -3.06
N ASP A 34 -8.51 -11.58 -3.13
CA ASP A 34 -9.85 -11.21 -2.69
C ASP A 34 -9.99 -11.23 -1.16
N ARG A 35 -9.03 -11.85 -0.46
CA ARG A 35 -8.97 -11.93 1.00
C ARG A 35 -8.04 -10.90 1.63
N ARG A 36 -7.59 -9.89 0.89
CA ARG A 36 -6.78 -8.82 1.46
C ARG A 36 -7.49 -8.18 2.63
N ILE A 37 -6.70 -7.81 3.64
CA ILE A 37 -7.19 -7.25 4.90
C ILE A 37 -8.12 -6.06 4.66
N PHE A 38 -7.69 -5.15 3.79
CA PHE A 38 -8.43 -3.92 3.47
C PHE A 38 -9.60 -4.13 2.52
N ALA A 39 -9.80 -5.34 1.99
CA ALA A 39 -10.98 -5.73 1.22
C ALA A 39 -12.07 -6.39 2.10
N ASN A 40 -11.79 -6.63 3.37
CA ASN A 40 -12.68 -7.32 4.30
C ASN A 40 -12.99 -6.43 5.52
N GLU A 41 -14.20 -5.87 5.55
CA GLU A 41 -14.62 -4.95 6.59
C GLU A 41 -14.59 -5.57 7.99
N ASP A 42 -15.11 -6.79 8.15
CA ASP A 42 -15.19 -7.46 9.45
C ASP A 42 -13.78 -7.73 10.01
N ARG A 43 -12.87 -8.18 9.16
CA ARG A 43 -11.48 -8.40 9.54
C ARG A 43 -10.78 -7.11 9.92
N LEU A 44 -10.91 -6.07 9.12
CA LEU A 44 -10.29 -4.77 9.39
C LEU A 44 -10.84 -4.18 10.69
N ARG A 45 -12.15 -4.31 10.93
CA ARG A 45 -12.82 -3.86 12.15
C ARG A 45 -12.33 -4.63 13.37
N SER A 46 -12.18 -5.95 13.26
CA SER A 46 -11.70 -6.82 14.36
C SER A 46 -10.25 -6.54 14.74
N ASN A 47 -9.42 -6.16 13.77
CA ASN A 47 -7.99 -5.89 13.96
C ASN A 47 -7.65 -4.41 14.10
N TRP A 48 -8.65 -3.54 14.24
CA TRP A 48 -8.45 -2.12 14.55
C TRP A 48 -8.13 -1.97 16.03
N GLN A 49 -6.89 -1.59 16.34
CA GLN A 49 -6.34 -1.62 17.70
C GLN A 49 -6.65 -0.34 18.49
N SER A 50 -6.14 0.79 18.03
CA SER A 50 -6.33 2.08 18.68
C SER A 50 -6.11 3.21 17.67
N GLU A 51 -6.81 4.35 17.86
CA GLU A 51 -6.71 5.50 16.95
C GLU A 51 -6.71 5.08 15.48
N ASN A 52 -5.61 5.33 14.76
CA ASN A 52 -5.43 4.94 13.36
C ASN A 52 -4.58 3.67 13.19
N HIS A 53 -4.53 2.79 14.19
CA HIS A 53 -3.68 1.59 14.18
C HIS A 53 -4.49 0.34 13.89
N ALA A 54 -4.20 -0.31 12.76
CA ALA A 54 -4.85 -1.54 12.33
C ALA A 54 -3.84 -2.53 11.73
N GLU A 55 -4.02 -3.83 12.01
CA GLU A 55 -3.19 -4.91 11.44
C GLU A 55 -1.67 -4.68 11.61
N GLY A 56 -1.26 -4.10 12.74
CA GLY A 56 0.15 -3.84 13.04
C GLY A 56 0.76 -2.60 12.40
N GLY A 57 -0.03 -1.74 11.76
CA GLY A 57 0.45 -0.51 11.15
C GLY A 57 -0.48 0.68 11.33
N LEU A 58 0.07 1.86 11.07
CA LEU A 58 -0.68 3.12 11.07
C LEU A 58 -1.39 3.31 9.74
N VAL A 59 -2.67 3.68 9.76
CA VAL A 59 -3.48 3.90 8.57
C VAL A 59 -3.77 5.39 8.38
N TYR A 60 -3.52 5.87 7.17
CA TYR A 60 -3.83 7.23 6.74
C TYR A 60 -4.76 7.21 5.53
N VAL A 61 -5.62 8.21 5.43
CA VAL A 61 -6.53 8.37 4.30
C VAL A 61 -6.31 9.72 3.62
N PHE A 62 -6.52 9.75 2.30
CA PHE A 62 -6.73 10.98 1.55
C PHE A 62 -8.23 11.19 1.39
N GLU A 63 -8.74 12.27 1.96
CA GLU A 63 -10.15 12.62 1.93
C GLU A 63 -10.38 13.92 1.17
N GLU A 64 -11.40 13.93 0.36
CA GLU A 64 -11.92 15.10 -0.33
C GLU A 64 -13.44 15.02 -0.37
N ASP A 65 -14.10 16.10 0.03
CA ASP A 65 -15.59 16.21 0.09
C ASP A 65 -16.27 15.04 0.81
N GLY A 66 -15.68 14.57 1.91
CA GLY A 66 -16.19 13.45 2.70
C GLY A 66 -15.98 12.07 2.11
N LEU A 67 -15.29 11.97 0.97
CA LEU A 67 -14.96 10.72 0.31
C LEU A 67 -13.49 10.34 0.59
N VAL A 68 -13.25 9.09 0.91
CA VAL A 68 -11.90 8.52 0.96
C VAL A 68 -11.51 8.07 -0.45
N LEU A 69 -10.56 8.78 -1.05
CA LEU A 69 -10.09 8.54 -2.41
C LEU A 69 -8.84 7.68 -2.46
N ALA A 70 -8.10 7.63 -1.36
CA ALA A 70 -6.92 6.78 -1.20
C ALA A 70 -6.70 6.46 0.27
N TYR A 71 -6.00 5.36 0.53
CA TYR A 71 -5.49 5.05 1.87
C TYR A 71 -4.09 4.47 1.76
N ALA A 72 -3.35 4.52 2.87
CA ALA A 72 -2.07 3.85 3.03
C ALA A 72 -1.96 3.27 4.43
N GLN A 73 -1.31 2.11 4.53
CA GLN A 73 -0.88 1.53 5.80
C GLN A 73 0.64 1.53 5.85
N ILE A 74 1.18 1.98 6.97
CA ILE A 74 2.62 2.01 7.20
C ILE A 74 2.97 1.33 8.52
N ARG A 75 4.08 0.60 8.52
CA ARG A 75 4.70 0.06 9.72
C ARG A 75 5.94 0.88 10.08
N VAL A 76 6.12 1.14 11.36
CA VAL A 76 7.26 1.90 11.86
C VAL A 76 8.36 0.92 12.28
N ASP A 77 9.36 0.75 11.43
CA ASP A 77 10.54 -0.06 11.72
C ASP A 77 11.67 0.83 12.31
N PRO A 78 12.73 0.26 12.91
CA PRO A 78 13.79 1.03 13.58
C PRO A 78 14.40 2.11 12.68
N ASP A 79 14.79 1.78 11.46
CA ASP A 79 15.47 2.69 10.52
C ASP A 79 14.59 3.14 9.34
N ALA A 80 13.38 2.61 9.20
CA ALA A 80 12.53 2.84 8.04
C ALA A 80 11.05 3.03 8.42
N LEU A 81 10.29 3.62 7.48
CA LEU A 81 8.86 3.36 7.37
C LEU A 81 8.62 2.34 6.25
N GLU A 82 8.01 1.23 6.58
CA GLU A 82 7.55 0.25 5.60
C GLU A 82 6.14 0.63 5.13
N LEU A 83 5.98 0.85 3.84
CA LEU A 83 4.67 1.04 3.22
C LEU A 83 4.08 -0.32 2.89
N ASP A 84 3.22 -0.82 3.75
CA ASP A 84 2.63 -2.15 3.61
C ASP A 84 1.48 -2.17 2.59
N ASN A 85 0.67 -1.12 2.55
CA ASN A 85 -0.44 -0.99 1.61
C ASN A 85 -0.60 0.46 1.16
N ILE A 86 -0.92 0.65 -0.12
CA ILE A 86 -1.39 1.91 -0.68
C ILE A 86 -2.32 1.63 -1.84
N ASP A 87 -3.51 2.21 -1.80
CA ASP A 87 -4.45 2.14 -2.91
C ASP A 87 -5.07 3.52 -3.16
N VAL A 88 -5.31 3.80 -4.44
CA VAL A 88 -6.09 4.96 -4.91
C VAL A 88 -7.29 4.40 -5.66
N ALA A 89 -8.50 4.83 -5.31
CA ALA A 89 -9.72 4.40 -5.98
C ALA A 89 -9.63 4.64 -7.50
N GLY A 90 -10.02 3.64 -8.29
CA GLY A 90 -9.68 3.54 -9.72
C GLY A 90 -9.94 4.81 -10.55
N LYS A 91 -11.12 5.43 -10.36
CA LYS A 91 -11.47 6.66 -11.10
C LYS A 91 -10.65 7.90 -10.72
N TYR A 92 -9.93 7.85 -9.59
CA TYR A 92 -9.07 8.94 -9.10
C TYR A 92 -7.58 8.65 -9.31
N GLN A 93 -7.25 7.55 -9.94
CA GLN A 93 -5.86 7.24 -10.31
C GLN A 93 -5.37 8.23 -11.37
N ARG A 94 -4.03 8.39 -11.44
CA ARG A 94 -3.33 9.33 -12.35
C ARG A 94 -3.65 10.82 -12.13
N MET A 95 -4.32 11.17 -11.03
CA MET A 95 -4.60 12.57 -10.63
C MET A 95 -3.59 13.11 -9.61
N GLY A 96 -2.49 12.40 -9.39
CA GLY A 96 -1.43 12.81 -8.45
C GLY A 96 -1.66 12.41 -6.99
N ILE A 97 -2.81 11.82 -6.65
CA ILE A 97 -3.16 11.45 -5.27
C ILE A 97 -2.15 10.44 -4.70
N GLY A 98 -1.81 9.39 -5.44
CA GLY A 98 -0.83 8.40 -5.01
C GLY A 98 0.54 9.02 -4.73
N LYS A 99 1.01 9.90 -5.61
CA LYS A 99 2.24 10.67 -5.39
C LYS A 99 2.15 11.56 -4.15
N GLY A 100 1.00 12.21 -3.93
CA GLY A 100 0.75 13.02 -2.73
C GLY A 100 0.83 12.19 -1.45
N MET A 101 0.25 10.99 -1.44
CA MET A 101 0.34 10.05 -0.32
C MET A 101 1.79 9.63 -0.05
N VAL A 102 2.55 9.29 -1.09
CA VAL A 102 3.97 8.91 -0.93
C VAL A 102 4.80 10.07 -0.40
N ASN A 103 4.62 11.29 -0.92
CA ASN A 103 5.31 12.48 -0.41
C ASN A 103 5.01 12.74 1.08
N PHE A 104 3.76 12.51 1.50
CA PHE A 104 3.38 12.60 2.91
C PHE A 104 4.13 11.56 3.75
N ILE A 105 4.20 10.31 3.30
CA ILE A 105 4.89 9.23 4.00
C ILE A 105 6.40 9.50 4.10
N GLU A 106 7.02 10.01 3.03
CA GLU A 106 8.43 10.43 3.04
C GLU A 106 8.69 11.58 4.03
N SER A 107 7.78 12.55 4.08
CA SER A 107 7.85 13.65 5.06
C SER A 107 7.68 13.14 6.49
N LEU A 108 6.76 12.20 6.71
CA LEU A 108 6.57 11.56 8.01
C LEU A 108 7.81 10.77 8.42
N ALA A 109 8.42 10.01 7.50
CA ALA A 109 9.67 9.29 7.74
C ALA A 109 10.79 10.25 8.19
N LYS A 110 10.93 11.38 7.48
CA LYS A 110 11.91 12.41 7.83
C LYS A 110 11.66 12.99 9.23
N ASN A 111 10.42 13.32 9.54
CA ASN A 111 10.03 13.86 10.85
C ASN A 111 10.27 12.87 12.01
N LEU A 112 10.15 11.58 11.73
CA LEU A 112 10.45 10.50 12.68
C LEU A 112 11.92 10.09 12.71
N GLY A 113 12.80 10.78 11.98
CA GLY A 113 14.24 10.49 11.93
C GLY A 113 14.57 9.17 11.23
N LYS A 114 13.69 8.68 10.35
CA LYS A 114 13.93 7.45 9.60
C LYS A 114 14.89 7.70 8.44
N LYS A 115 15.74 6.70 8.17
CA LYS A 115 16.69 6.77 7.05
C LYS A 115 16.05 6.42 5.71
N TYR A 116 15.06 5.55 5.73
CA TYR A 116 14.46 4.98 4.52
C TYR A 116 12.93 4.95 4.57
N VAL A 117 12.32 4.95 3.39
CA VAL A 117 11.00 4.38 3.14
C VAL A 117 11.20 3.12 2.30
N THR A 118 10.57 2.03 2.71
CA THR A 118 10.67 0.71 2.07
C THR A 118 9.29 0.21 1.68
N LEU A 119 9.23 -0.63 0.67
CA LEU A 119 7.98 -1.24 0.20
C LEU A 119 8.25 -2.47 -0.67
N GLY A 120 7.19 -3.19 -1.00
CA GLY A 120 7.22 -4.29 -1.95
C GLY A 120 6.22 -4.10 -3.09
N THR A 121 6.57 -4.61 -4.27
CA THR A 121 5.66 -4.92 -5.36
C THR A 121 5.96 -6.33 -5.84
N SER A 122 5.36 -6.78 -6.92
CA SER A 122 5.52 -8.16 -7.37
C SER A 122 5.83 -8.27 -8.85
N ARG A 123 6.42 -9.41 -9.23
CA ARG A 123 6.56 -9.85 -10.62
C ARG A 123 5.97 -11.24 -10.80
N SER A 124 5.46 -11.54 -11.97
CA SER A 124 5.04 -12.89 -12.33
C SER A 124 6.23 -13.85 -12.30
N ALA A 125 6.13 -14.94 -11.55
CA ALA A 125 7.14 -15.98 -11.54
C ALA A 125 7.24 -16.71 -12.91
N ARG A 126 6.13 -16.74 -13.66
CA ARG A 126 6.06 -17.38 -14.96
C ARG A 126 6.69 -16.57 -16.08
N THR A 127 6.43 -15.24 -16.11
CA THR A 127 6.86 -14.37 -17.22
C THR A 127 8.02 -13.45 -16.85
N GLY A 128 8.31 -13.30 -15.55
CA GLY A 128 9.26 -12.30 -15.03
C GLY A 128 8.77 -10.85 -15.11
N LYS A 129 7.58 -10.62 -15.71
CA LYS A 129 7.03 -9.28 -15.90
C LYS A 129 6.60 -8.69 -14.58
N PRO A 130 7.07 -7.48 -14.21
CA PRO A 130 6.64 -6.81 -12.99
C PRO A 130 5.21 -6.27 -13.14
N TRP A 131 4.56 -6.04 -12.02
CA TRP A 131 3.27 -5.35 -11.96
C TRP A 131 3.41 -3.88 -12.36
N LYS A 132 2.31 -3.23 -12.72
CA LYS A 132 2.28 -1.83 -13.15
C LYS A 132 2.83 -0.85 -12.14
N SER A 133 2.70 -1.15 -10.85
CA SER A 133 3.25 -0.33 -9.76
C SER A 133 4.78 -0.21 -9.78
N TYR A 134 5.49 -1.12 -10.45
CA TYR A 134 6.94 -1.07 -10.56
C TYR A 134 7.43 0.27 -11.15
N ASP A 135 6.89 0.68 -12.30
CA ASP A 135 7.30 1.93 -12.95
C ASP A 135 6.93 3.16 -12.13
N PHE A 136 5.82 3.11 -11.41
CA PHE A 136 5.43 4.17 -10.48
C PHE A 136 6.49 4.37 -9.40
N TRP A 137 7.00 3.31 -8.79
CA TRP A 137 8.03 3.39 -7.76
C TRP A 137 9.36 3.87 -8.30
N ILE A 138 9.81 3.34 -9.43
CA ILE A 138 11.02 3.82 -10.12
C ILE A 138 10.89 5.33 -10.43
N GLY A 139 9.75 5.77 -10.94
CA GLY A 139 9.48 7.18 -11.26
C GLY A 139 9.51 8.11 -10.04
N LEU A 140 9.27 7.60 -8.84
CA LEU A 140 9.38 8.33 -7.58
C LEU A 140 10.78 8.27 -6.94
N GLY A 141 11.75 7.62 -7.60
CA GLY A 141 13.13 7.53 -7.14
C GLY A 141 13.41 6.40 -6.15
N TYR A 142 12.52 5.43 -6.05
CA TYR A 142 12.80 4.19 -5.32
C TYR A 142 13.73 3.30 -6.14
N VAL A 143 14.61 2.58 -5.46
CA VAL A 143 15.53 1.64 -6.08
C VAL A 143 15.23 0.23 -5.61
N VAL A 144 15.45 -0.75 -6.50
CA VAL A 144 15.30 -2.15 -6.14
C VAL A 144 16.36 -2.54 -5.11
N ASP A 145 15.91 -3.15 -4.02
CA ASP A 145 16.73 -3.60 -2.88
C ASP A 145 16.58 -5.12 -2.65
N GLY A 146 16.49 -5.87 -3.70
CA GLY A 146 16.40 -7.32 -3.68
C GLY A 146 15.03 -7.86 -4.03
N GLU A 147 14.93 -9.18 -3.96
CA GLU A 147 13.71 -9.94 -4.19
C GLU A 147 13.48 -10.93 -3.07
N MET A 148 12.24 -11.25 -2.81
CA MET A 148 11.85 -12.18 -1.77
C MET A 148 10.76 -13.13 -2.29
N GLN A 149 10.95 -14.43 -2.04
CA GLN A 149 9.91 -15.42 -2.31
C GLN A 149 9.07 -15.62 -1.04
N THR A 150 7.85 -15.14 -1.09
CA THR A 150 6.86 -15.32 -0.01
C THR A 150 6.08 -16.62 -0.23
N ASP A 151 5.47 -17.17 0.84
CA ASP A 151 4.61 -18.36 0.71
C ASP A 151 3.39 -18.05 -0.16
N VAL A 152 2.76 -16.88 0.04
CA VAL A 152 1.66 -16.41 -0.81
C VAL A 152 2.11 -16.28 -2.28
N GLY A 153 3.31 -15.79 -2.52
CA GLY A 153 3.87 -15.69 -3.85
C GLY A 153 4.10 -17.05 -4.51
N LYS A 154 4.62 -18.03 -3.76
CA LYS A 154 4.78 -19.40 -4.26
C LYS A 154 3.44 -20.01 -4.67
N GLU A 155 2.43 -19.86 -3.82
CA GLU A 155 1.09 -20.40 -4.06
C GLU A 155 0.38 -19.73 -5.25
N ASN A 156 0.70 -18.46 -5.54
CA ASN A 156 0.00 -17.65 -6.54
C ASN A 156 0.86 -17.25 -7.74
N GLY A 157 2.08 -17.75 -7.85
CA GLY A 157 2.93 -17.58 -9.02
C GLY A 157 3.56 -16.19 -9.16
N PHE A 158 3.94 -15.56 -8.04
CA PHE A 158 4.69 -14.30 -8.09
C PHE A 158 5.87 -14.27 -7.10
N THR A 159 6.81 -13.37 -7.39
CA THR A 159 7.94 -13.03 -6.51
C THR A 159 7.82 -11.58 -6.10
N GLU A 160 8.09 -11.29 -4.83
CA GLU A 160 8.09 -9.92 -4.32
C GLU A 160 9.39 -9.21 -4.70
N ILE A 161 9.28 -8.00 -5.24
CA ILE A 161 10.39 -7.08 -5.50
C ILE A 161 10.40 -6.08 -4.36
N ARG A 162 11.54 -5.97 -3.65
CA ARG A 162 11.73 -5.00 -2.58
C ARG A 162 12.27 -3.70 -3.12
N PHE A 163 11.72 -2.59 -2.65
CA PHE A 163 12.16 -1.24 -2.96
C PHE A 163 12.57 -0.49 -1.71
N ARG A 164 13.49 0.43 -1.86
CA ARG A 164 13.79 1.43 -0.84
C ARG A 164 14.09 2.79 -1.46
N LYS A 165 13.87 3.83 -0.69
CA LYS A 165 14.32 5.19 -0.98
C LYS A 165 14.97 5.76 0.26
N ARG A 166 16.16 6.33 0.10
CA ARG A 166 16.83 7.05 1.19
C ARG A 166 16.17 8.41 1.38
N ILE A 167 15.82 8.73 2.63
CA ILE A 167 15.13 9.98 2.99
C ILE A 167 16.09 10.98 3.64
N SER A 168 17.07 10.49 4.33
CA SER A 168 18.09 11.31 5.03
C SER A 168 19.50 10.78 4.81
#